data_ae62745a11bab141f33dee28c7aef1cb
#
_entry.id   ae62745a11bab141f33dee28c7aef1cb
#
_cell.length_a   1.000
_cell.length_b   1.000
_cell.length_c   1.000
_cell.angle_alpha   90.00
_cell.angle_beta   90.00
_cell.angle_gamma   90.00
#
_symmetry.space_group_name_H-M   'P 1'
#
loop_
_entity.id
_entity.type
_entity.pdbx_description
1 polymer ?
#
loop_
_entity_poly.entity_id
_entity_poly.type
_entity_poly.pdbx_seq_one_letter_code
_entity_poly.pdbx_strand_id
1 'polypeptide(L)'
;MIISMDQFGAKPEQGFDNTLAVMSALEYCREIEGAELVFPQGRYHFWPDKAAEKQLFISNHDQEGLRRIAFQLTDHNGITIDGQGSEFIFHGPMIPFVIDHCRNATIRNIVIDWENPMFAQGTVIRADDDSFDLQLPEGTNYKIENDGVWFNFGGKTEKVWGLNEFDPRTKAPAYQSGDRISWGNYRKVRIEESRPGVITYRGKNIQLPQIGNVIVMRFSRRENPAFFVNGGENVILDSINIHHAPGMGLLAQWCRNIRLHKFNVMRRPGSDRMVTATADATHFVFCRGQITIDQCLLENQLDDPCNVHGIYARITEKLGEDQLMVELAHGMSKGIKIAEPGDLIEFVRRDSLLPYANLRAKNVKVLNKDYIIVTFDQPLPDDVHIHDVIGNRSSNPDLTVTHSTVRANRARGFLITTAGSVLLEHNKISTPGAGIKISGDANYWFESGDVKQVMIRNNEFMDCNYCCPDWGRAVIDIDPEIENPEAYEQCYHRNISIENNRFVTFDVGIVSGHSVDGIRFVNNVIETSDSYPPHHVMKYPIELKACKNVTISDNQWPNDSKAIGLVNDSEIKIT
;
A
#
# COMPACT_ATOMS: atom_id res chain seq x y z
N MET A 1 -17.80 -26.52 -14.29
CA MET A 1 -17.11 -27.83 -14.46
C MET A 1 -15.93 -27.86 -13.50
N ILE A 2 -15.77 -28.95 -12.71
CA ILE A 2 -14.63 -29.14 -11.81
C ILE A 2 -13.54 -29.91 -12.56
N ILE A 3 -12.32 -29.41 -12.54
CA ILE A 3 -11.16 -29.91 -13.29
C ILE A 3 -9.98 -29.99 -12.30
N SER A 4 -9.46 -31.21 -12.12
CA SER A 4 -8.33 -31.42 -11.23
C SER A 4 -6.99 -31.14 -11.93
N MET A 5 -6.07 -30.47 -11.25
CA MET A 5 -4.77 -30.06 -11.80
C MET A 5 -3.82 -31.23 -12.10
N ASP A 6 -4.02 -32.41 -11.48
CA ASP A 6 -3.29 -33.63 -11.82
C ASP A 6 -3.53 -34.10 -13.24
N GLN A 7 -4.71 -33.82 -13.85
CA GLN A 7 -5.00 -34.09 -15.25
C GLN A 7 -4.06 -33.37 -16.22
N PHE A 8 -3.47 -32.25 -15.79
CA PHE A 8 -2.47 -31.49 -16.54
C PHE A 8 -1.04 -31.79 -16.10
N GLY A 9 -0.87 -32.81 -15.24
CA GLY A 9 0.45 -33.23 -14.76
C GLY A 9 1.02 -32.42 -13.63
N ALA A 10 0.21 -31.60 -12.93
CA ALA A 10 0.66 -30.91 -11.72
C ALA A 10 0.97 -31.90 -10.60
N LYS A 11 2.08 -31.68 -9.87
CA LYS A 11 2.56 -32.58 -8.82
C LYS A 11 3.02 -31.80 -7.60
N PRO A 12 2.60 -32.16 -6.39
CA PRO A 12 3.06 -31.54 -5.15
C PRO A 12 4.41 -32.14 -4.70
N GLU A 13 5.41 -32.12 -5.59
CA GLU A 13 6.73 -32.70 -5.35
C GLU A 13 7.79 -31.61 -5.30
N GLN A 14 8.72 -31.71 -4.35
CA GLN A 14 9.86 -30.79 -4.26
C GLN A 14 10.71 -30.88 -5.54
N GLY A 15 11.05 -29.74 -6.13
CA GLY A 15 11.84 -29.67 -7.36
C GLY A 15 11.05 -29.91 -8.66
N PHE A 16 9.74 -30.20 -8.58
CA PHE A 16 8.88 -30.29 -9.77
C PHE A 16 8.27 -28.93 -10.08
N ASP A 17 8.53 -28.41 -11.28
CA ASP A 17 8.00 -27.14 -11.76
C ASP A 17 6.59 -27.31 -12.35
N ASN A 18 5.61 -26.73 -11.67
CA ASN A 18 4.20 -26.81 -12.05
C ASN A 18 3.77 -25.72 -13.04
N THR A 19 4.67 -24.84 -13.48
CA THR A 19 4.33 -23.68 -14.30
C THR A 19 3.65 -24.07 -15.62
N LEU A 20 4.18 -25.09 -16.33
CA LEU A 20 3.58 -25.56 -17.59
C LEU A 20 2.22 -26.23 -17.40
N ALA A 21 2.04 -26.98 -16.30
CA ALA A 21 0.75 -27.60 -15.98
C ALA A 21 -0.34 -26.54 -15.79
N VAL A 22 -0.01 -25.44 -15.08
CA VAL A 22 -0.92 -24.31 -14.88
C VAL A 22 -1.24 -23.62 -16.21
N MET A 23 -0.24 -23.34 -17.04
CA MET A 23 -0.46 -22.71 -18.35
C MET A 23 -1.42 -23.55 -19.21
N SER A 24 -1.21 -24.86 -19.28
CA SER A 24 -2.07 -25.76 -20.04
C SER A 24 -3.50 -25.83 -19.50
N ALA A 25 -3.64 -25.83 -18.17
CA ALA A 25 -4.96 -25.85 -17.52
C ALA A 25 -5.73 -24.53 -17.76
N LEU A 26 -5.08 -23.39 -17.65
CA LEU A 26 -5.71 -22.08 -17.90
C LEU A 26 -6.11 -21.93 -19.36
N GLU A 27 -5.29 -22.36 -20.31
CA GLU A 27 -5.64 -22.35 -21.74
C GLU A 27 -6.86 -23.25 -22.01
N TYR A 28 -6.90 -24.46 -21.43
CA TYR A 28 -8.05 -25.35 -21.52
C TYR A 28 -9.33 -24.73 -20.96
N CYS A 29 -9.23 -23.98 -19.86
CA CYS A 29 -10.38 -23.35 -19.21
C CYS A 29 -10.89 -22.08 -19.92
N ARG A 30 -10.14 -21.53 -20.88
CA ARG A 30 -10.49 -20.27 -21.55
C ARG A 30 -11.87 -20.32 -22.22
N GLU A 31 -12.21 -21.44 -22.83
CA GLU A 31 -13.48 -21.65 -23.55
C GLU A 31 -14.58 -22.22 -22.63
N ILE A 32 -14.32 -22.40 -21.32
CA ILE A 32 -15.23 -23.04 -20.39
C ILE A 32 -15.70 -22.01 -19.36
N GLU A 33 -16.89 -21.47 -19.55
CA GLU A 33 -17.51 -20.58 -18.57
C GLU A 33 -17.79 -21.32 -17.25
N GLY A 34 -17.41 -20.71 -16.13
CA GLY A 34 -17.60 -21.31 -14.80
C GLY A 34 -16.70 -22.53 -14.54
N ALA A 35 -15.52 -22.58 -15.17
CA ALA A 35 -14.54 -23.62 -14.87
C ALA A 35 -13.99 -23.45 -13.44
N GLU A 36 -13.82 -24.57 -12.73
CA GLU A 36 -13.20 -24.63 -11.41
C GLU A 36 -11.97 -25.53 -11.48
N LEU A 37 -10.78 -24.93 -11.40
CA LEU A 37 -9.50 -25.62 -11.30
C LEU A 37 -9.20 -25.93 -9.84
N VAL A 38 -9.05 -27.21 -9.52
CA VAL A 38 -8.81 -27.69 -8.16
C VAL A 38 -7.42 -28.28 -8.05
N PHE A 39 -6.65 -27.80 -7.09
CA PHE A 39 -5.36 -28.40 -6.71
C PHE A 39 -5.58 -29.41 -5.60
N PRO A 40 -5.31 -30.71 -5.80
CA PRO A 40 -5.21 -31.64 -4.68
C PRO A 40 -4.27 -31.08 -3.61
N GLN A 41 -4.64 -31.24 -2.34
CA GLN A 41 -3.85 -30.67 -1.25
C GLN A 41 -2.39 -31.10 -1.32
N GLY A 42 -1.47 -30.11 -1.30
CA GLY A 42 -0.04 -30.36 -1.41
C GLY A 42 0.81 -29.11 -1.44
N ARG A 43 2.10 -29.29 -1.70
CA ARG A 43 3.07 -28.21 -1.83
C ARG A 43 3.58 -28.17 -3.27
N TYR A 44 3.18 -27.13 -4.01
CA TYR A 44 3.48 -26.95 -5.43
C TYR A 44 4.55 -25.87 -5.60
N HIS A 45 5.52 -26.16 -6.46
CA HIS A 45 6.62 -25.27 -6.74
C HIS A 45 6.52 -24.66 -8.14
N PHE A 46 6.96 -23.41 -8.30
CA PHE A 46 6.91 -22.63 -9.52
C PHE A 46 8.22 -21.88 -9.76
N TRP A 47 8.78 -22.00 -10.95
CA TRP A 47 10.03 -21.32 -11.36
C TRP A 47 9.80 -20.37 -12.52
N PRO A 48 10.58 -19.26 -12.60
CA PRO A 48 10.42 -18.27 -13.66
C PRO A 48 10.86 -18.77 -15.04
N ASP A 49 11.67 -19.83 -15.13
CA ASP A 49 12.31 -20.27 -16.38
C ASP A 49 11.31 -20.62 -17.48
N LYS A 50 10.18 -21.21 -17.12
CA LYS A 50 9.09 -21.61 -18.03
C LYS A 50 7.83 -20.77 -17.87
N ALA A 51 7.86 -19.74 -17.05
CA ALA A 51 6.72 -18.87 -16.82
C ALA A 51 6.42 -18.00 -18.05
N ALA A 52 5.15 -17.65 -18.23
CA ALA A 52 4.73 -16.72 -19.25
C ALA A 52 5.44 -15.37 -19.07
N GLU A 53 5.71 -14.67 -20.15
CA GLU A 53 6.39 -13.37 -20.13
C GLU A 53 5.51 -12.30 -20.76
N LYS A 54 5.29 -11.20 -20.05
CA LYS A 54 4.48 -10.09 -20.52
C LYS A 54 5.06 -8.74 -20.08
N GLN A 55 5.00 -7.75 -20.98
CA GLN A 55 5.25 -6.37 -20.64
C GLN A 55 4.06 -5.85 -19.83
N LEU A 56 4.28 -5.42 -18.58
CA LEU A 56 3.26 -4.87 -17.71
C LEU A 56 3.64 -3.47 -17.21
N PHE A 57 2.68 -2.56 -17.21
CA PHE A 57 2.74 -1.29 -16.50
C PHE A 57 1.90 -1.42 -15.23
N ILE A 58 2.58 -1.54 -14.12
CA ILE A 58 1.96 -1.74 -12.80
C ILE A 58 2.11 -0.45 -12.00
N SER A 59 1.01 0.14 -11.57
CA SER A 59 1.02 1.35 -10.76
C SER A 59 1.79 1.16 -9.45
N ASN A 60 2.42 2.22 -8.97
CA ASN A 60 3.14 2.24 -7.68
C ASN A 60 4.26 1.18 -7.56
N HIS A 61 4.81 0.76 -8.70
CA HIS A 61 5.98 -0.10 -8.79
C HIS A 61 7.20 0.68 -9.27
N ASP A 62 8.36 0.34 -8.74
CA ASP A 62 9.61 1.06 -9.02
C ASP A 62 10.13 0.88 -10.45
N GLN A 63 9.65 -0.15 -11.14
CA GLN A 63 10.14 -0.49 -12.46
C GLN A 63 9.04 -0.95 -13.40
N GLU A 64 9.12 -0.48 -14.64
CA GLU A 64 8.40 -1.05 -15.78
C GLU A 64 9.20 -2.20 -16.38
N GLY A 65 8.58 -3.13 -17.06
CA GLY A 65 9.30 -4.13 -17.82
C GLY A 65 8.58 -5.45 -18.01
N LEU A 66 9.35 -6.39 -18.55
CA LEU A 66 8.89 -7.76 -18.71
C LEU A 66 8.78 -8.44 -17.36
N ARG A 67 7.64 -9.13 -17.15
CA ARG A 67 7.38 -9.89 -15.94
C ARG A 67 7.15 -11.36 -16.27
N ARG A 68 7.69 -12.23 -15.43
CA ARG A 68 7.43 -13.66 -15.45
C ARG A 68 6.20 -13.96 -14.62
N ILE A 69 5.27 -14.74 -15.15
CA ILE A 69 3.93 -14.96 -14.57
C ILE A 69 3.64 -16.45 -14.47
N ALA A 70 3.29 -16.95 -13.28
CA ALA A 70 2.92 -18.33 -13.09
C ALA A 70 1.47 -18.61 -13.52
N PHE A 71 0.52 -17.84 -12.99
CA PHE A 71 -0.90 -17.95 -13.32
C PHE A 71 -1.33 -16.72 -14.14
N GLN A 72 -1.32 -16.85 -15.46
CA GLN A 72 -1.76 -15.79 -16.37
C GLN A 72 -3.24 -16.03 -16.77
N LEU A 73 -4.15 -15.41 -16.03
CA LEU A 73 -5.58 -15.39 -16.36
C LEU A 73 -5.85 -14.16 -17.25
N THR A 74 -6.34 -14.39 -18.46
CA THR A 74 -6.68 -13.29 -19.39
C THR A 74 -8.04 -13.56 -20.00
N ASP A 75 -8.97 -12.58 -19.88
CA ASP A 75 -10.33 -12.61 -20.46
C ASP A 75 -11.19 -13.80 -20.02
N HIS A 76 -10.89 -14.44 -18.87
CA HIS A 76 -11.73 -15.52 -18.33
C HIS A 76 -13.02 -14.97 -17.73
N ASN A 77 -14.12 -15.74 -17.87
CA ASN A 77 -15.41 -15.45 -17.24
C ASN A 77 -15.84 -16.59 -16.32
N GLY A 78 -16.02 -16.28 -15.03
CA GLY A 78 -16.49 -17.22 -14.02
C GLY A 78 -15.47 -18.27 -13.57
N ILE A 79 -14.17 -18.08 -13.84
CA ILE A 79 -13.14 -19.03 -13.42
C ILE A 79 -12.97 -19.05 -11.90
N THR A 80 -12.85 -20.24 -11.33
CA THR A 80 -12.45 -20.46 -9.93
C THR A 80 -11.14 -21.23 -9.88
N ILE A 81 -10.19 -20.80 -9.05
CA ILE A 81 -9.00 -21.58 -8.69
C ILE A 81 -9.08 -21.88 -7.20
N ASP A 82 -9.20 -23.15 -6.85
CA ASP A 82 -9.27 -23.65 -5.48
C ASP A 82 -8.01 -24.45 -5.14
N GLY A 83 -7.18 -23.87 -4.27
CA GLY A 83 -5.96 -24.53 -3.80
C GLY A 83 -6.20 -25.62 -2.75
N GLN A 84 -7.40 -25.76 -2.20
CA GLN A 84 -7.73 -26.71 -1.12
C GLN A 84 -6.77 -26.66 0.07
N GLY A 85 -6.24 -25.45 0.38
CA GLY A 85 -5.26 -25.25 1.44
C GLY A 85 -3.82 -25.60 1.04
N SER A 86 -3.54 -25.77 -0.25
CA SER A 86 -2.19 -26.05 -0.76
C SER A 86 -1.24 -24.87 -0.58
N GLU A 87 0.05 -25.19 -0.40
CA GLU A 87 1.14 -24.22 -0.43
C GLU A 87 1.68 -24.07 -1.86
N PHE A 88 1.71 -22.82 -2.35
CA PHE A 88 2.33 -22.45 -3.62
C PHE A 88 3.64 -21.73 -3.32
N ILE A 89 4.75 -22.38 -3.66
CA ILE A 89 6.11 -21.94 -3.38
C ILE A 89 6.75 -21.41 -4.66
N PHE A 90 7.10 -20.14 -4.64
CA PHE A 90 7.70 -19.47 -5.78
C PHE A 90 9.23 -19.36 -5.63
N HIS A 91 9.91 -19.44 -6.77
CA HIS A 91 11.37 -19.37 -6.85
C HIS A 91 11.77 -18.19 -7.75
N GLY A 92 12.63 -17.31 -7.22
CA GLY A 92 13.09 -16.17 -8.00
C GLY A 92 12.02 -15.08 -8.28
N PRO A 93 12.35 -14.13 -9.17
CA PRO A 93 11.49 -12.98 -9.47
C PRO A 93 10.37 -13.40 -10.45
N MET A 94 9.14 -13.51 -9.95
CA MET A 94 7.95 -13.78 -10.76
C MET A 94 6.68 -13.31 -10.04
N ILE A 95 5.62 -13.06 -10.80
CA ILE A 95 4.30 -12.73 -10.30
C ILE A 95 3.48 -14.02 -10.21
N PRO A 96 3.00 -14.43 -9.04
CA PRO A 96 2.12 -15.57 -8.87
C PRO A 96 0.86 -15.49 -9.75
N PHE A 97 0.05 -14.45 -9.57
CA PHE A 97 -1.23 -14.31 -10.25
C PHE A 97 -1.35 -12.98 -10.98
N VAL A 98 -1.59 -13.03 -12.27
CA VAL A 98 -2.05 -11.91 -13.10
C VAL A 98 -3.47 -12.21 -13.54
N ILE A 99 -4.43 -11.37 -13.13
CA ILE A 99 -5.85 -11.45 -13.48
C ILE A 99 -6.15 -10.23 -14.37
N ASP A 100 -6.15 -10.44 -15.68
CA ASP A 100 -6.20 -9.38 -16.68
C ASP A 100 -7.52 -9.44 -17.46
N HIS A 101 -8.38 -8.42 -17.31
CA HIS A 101 -9.71 -8.29 -17.93
C HIS A 101 -10.65 -9.49 -17.67
N CYS A 102 -10.45 -10.20 -16.55
CA CYS A 102 -11.34 -11.30 -16.15
C CYS A 102 -12.62 -10.79 -15.49
N ARG A 103 -13.70 -11.56 -15.63
CA ARG A 103 -14.98 -11.31 -14.97
C ARG A 103 -15.34 -12.48 -14.05
N ASN A 104 -15.91 -12.17 -12.88
CA ASN A 104 -16.39 -13.17 -11.93
C ASN A 104 -15.32 -14.22 -11.56
N ALA A 105 -14.07 -13.78 -11.43
CA ALA A 105 -12.95 -14.65 -11.08
C ALA A 105 -12.85 -14.85 -9.55
N THR A 106 -12.68 -16.09 -9.11
CA THR A 106 -12.49 -16.44 -7.70
C THR A 106 -11.20 -17.21 -7.52
N ILE A 107 -10.32 -16.74 -6.63
CA ILE A 107 -9.13 -17.48 -6.20
C ILE A 107 -9.27 -17.75 -4.71
N ARG A 108 -9.14 -19.00 -4.28
CA ARG A 108 -9.41 -19.36 -2.89
C ARG A 108 -8.54 -20.48 -2.33
N ASN A 109 -8.45 -20.51 -0.99
CA ASN A 109 -7.82 -21.59 -0.22
C ASN A 109 -6.35 -21.85 -0.62
N ILE A 110 -5.52 -20.81 -0.68
CA ILE A 110 -4.12 -20.88 -1.13
C ILE A 110 -3.21 -20.26 -0.08
N VAL A 111 -2.06 -20.89 0.15
CA VAL A 111 -0.93 -20.31 0.87
C VAL A 111 0.16 -19.97 -0.15
N ILE A 112 0.64 -18.73 -0.14
CA ILE A 112 1.69 -18.22 -1.04
C ILE A 112 2.94 -17.91 -0.23
N ASP A 113 4.08 -18.44 -0.65
CA ASP A 113 5.37 -18.11 -0.08
C ASP A 113 6.49 -18.21 -1.13
N TRP A 114 7.67 -17.70 -0.79
CA TRP A 114 8.90 -17.88 -1.55
C TRP A 114 9.88 -18.76 -0.79
N GLU A 115 10.53 -19.67 -1.51
CA GLU A 115 11.61 -20.50 -0.91
C GLU A 115 12.71 -19.60 -0.32
N ASN A 116 13.12 -18.57 -1.06
CA ASN A 116 14.06 -17.55 -0.62
C ASN A 116 13.38 -16.18 -0.67
N PRO A 117 13.16 -15.52 0.46
CA PRO A 117 12.54 -14.19 0.48
C PRO A 117 13.46 -13.12 -0.13
N MET A 118 12.86 -12.09 -0.74
CA MET A 118 13.59 -10.98 -1.37
C MET A 118 13.94 -9.85 -0.39
N PHE A 119 14.36 -10.21 0.77
CA PHE A 119 15.00 -9.36 1.77
C PHE A 119 15.98 -10.22 2.59
N ALA A 120 16.91 -9.57 3.26
CA ALA A 120 17.76 -10.22 4.23
C ALA A 120 17.57 -9.58 5.60
N GLN A 121 17.98 -10.26 6.65
CA GLN A 121 17.92 -9.74 8.02
C GLN A 121 19.14 -10.17 8.82
N GLY A 122 19.55 -9.32 9.78
CA GLY A 122 20.66 -9.61 10.69
C GLY A 122 20.38 -9.03 12.06
N THR A 123 20.95 -9.65 13.09
CA THR A 123 20.83 -9.19 14.49
C THR A 123 21.93 -8.18 14.80
N VAL A 124 21.59 -7.07 15.43
CA VAL A 124 22.54 -6.07 15.92
C VAL A 124 23.26 -6.65 17.13
N ILE A 125 24.56 -6.88 17.00
CA ILE A 125 25.40 -7.45 18.08
C ILE A 125 26.31 -6.42 18.75
N ARG A 126 26.53 -5.28 18.12
CA ARG A 126 27.28 -4.12 18.64
C ARG A 126 26.73 -2.85 18.02
N ALA A 127 26.68 -1.77 18.78
CA ALA A 127 26.40 -0.41 18.31
C ALA A 127 27.13 0.57 19.22
N ASP A 128 28.06 1.35 18.64
CA ASP A 128 28.86 2.32 19.35
C ASP A 128 29.26 3.50 18.45
N ASP A 129 29.33 4.70 19.03
CA ASP A 129 29.76 5.97 18.45
C ASP A 129 29.26 6.22 17.02
N ASP A 130 29.94 5.66 16.02
CA ASP A 130 29.68 5.86 14.60
C ASP A 130 29.55 4.55 13.81
N SER A 131 29.38 3.42 14.49
CA SER A 131 29.30 2.10 13.82
C SER A 131 28.40 1.10 14.54
N PHE A 132 27.89 0.13 13.76
CA PHE A 132 27.20 -1.03 14.30
C PHE A 132 27.51 -2.29 13.50
N ASP A 133 27.42 -3.44 14.16
CA ASP A 133 27.67 -4.75 13.60
C ASP A 133 26.39 -5.58 13.52
N LEU A 134 26.18 -6.18 12.36
CA LEU A 134 25.08 -7.10 12.08
C LEU A 134 25.59 -8.52 11.95
N GLN A 135 25.11 -9.43 12.79
CA GLN A 135 25.31 -10.86 12.63
C GLN A 135 24.22 -11.40 11.67
N LEU A 136 24.64 -11.95 10.55
CA LEU A 136 23.74 -12.63 9.61
C LEU A 136 23.47 -14.08 10.05
N PRO A 137 22.32 -14.66 9.66
CA PRO A 137 22.08 -16.09 9.81
C PRO A 137 23.16 -16.92 9.10
N GLU A 138 23.48 -18.07 9.67
CA GLU A 138 24.44 -19.01 9.07
C GLU A 138 23.99 -19.43 7.66
N GLY A 139 24.93 -19.53 6.73
CA GLY A 139 24.64 -19.90 5.34
C GLY A 139 24.08 -18.76 4.47
N THR A 140 23.94 -17.54 4.99
CA THR A 140 23.51 -16.40 4.17
C THR A 140 24.53 -16.11 3.08
N ASN A 141 24.10 -16.14 1.81
CA ASN A 141 24.93 -15.86 0.64
C ASN A 141 24.88 -14.38 0.28
N TYR A 142 25.97 -13.66 0.54
CA TYR A 142 26.10 -12.23 0.23
C TYR A 142 27.52 -11.90 -0.21
N LYS A 143 27.70 -10.71 -0.78
CA LYS A 143 29.01 -10.12 -1.05
C LYS A 143 29.02 -8.64 -0.69
N ILE A 144 30.19 -8.12 -0.35
CA ILE A 144 30.42 -6.70 -0.12
C ILE A 144 31.32 -6.19 -1.24
N GLU A 145 30.81 -5.27 -2.03
CA GLU A 145 31.52 -4.64 -3.15
C GLU A 145 31.14 -3.17 -3.25
N ASN A 146 32.10 -2.29 -3.54
CA ASN A 146 31.87 -0.87 -3.78
C ASN A 146 30.99 -0.18 -2.72
N ASP A 147 31.32 -0.39 -1.44
CA ASP A 147 30.55 0.11 -0.28
C ASP A 147 29.07 -0.27 -0.33
N GLY A 148 28.76 -1.48 -0.73
CA GLY A 148 27.42 -2.03 -0.75
C GLY A 148 27.37 -3.50 -0.39
N VAL A 149 26.28 -3.90 0.24
CA VAL A 149 25.94 -5.31 0.45
C VAL A 149 25.05 -5.76 -0.69
N TRP A 150 25.38 -6.93 -1.24
CA TRP A 150 24.67 -7.52 -2.37
C TRP A 150 24.21 -8.93 -2.01
N PHE A 151 22.98 -9.25 -2.37
CA PHE A 151 22.40 -10.58 -2.19
C PHE A 151 22.06 -11.20 -3.53
N ASN A 152 22.27 -12.51 -3.66
CA ASN A 152 21.84 -13.26 -4.83
C ASN A 152 20.43 -13.79 -4.62
N PHE A 153 19.55 -13.51 -5.56
CA PHE A 153 18.17 -13.95 -5.53
C PHE A 153 17.75 -14.49 -6.89
N GLY A 154 17.49 -15.80 -6.97
CA GLY A 154 17.03 -16.45 -8.21
C GLY A 154 17.91 -16.19 -9.43
N GLY A 155 19.25 -16.14 -9.25
CA GLY A 155 20.21 -15.84 -10.32
C GLY A 155 20.44 -14.35 -10.58
N LYS A 156 19.70 -13.44 -9.94
CA LYS A 156 19.88 -11.99 -10.01
C LYS A 156 20.57 -11.49 -8.75
N THR A 157 21.54 -10.59 -8.89
CA THR A 157 22.26 -10.00 -7.76
C THR A 157 21.76 -8.57 -7.54
N GLU A 158 21.27 -8.28 -6.35
CA GLU A 158 20.66 -7.00 -6.00
C GLU A 158 21.39 -6.33 -4.83
N LYS A 159 21.56 -5.01 -4.94
CA LYS A 159 22.17 -4.17 -3.90
C LYS A 159 21.15 -3.78 -2.85
N VAL A 160 21.54 -3.87 -1.56
CA VAL A 160 20.77 -3.29 -0.46
C VAL A 160 20.70 -1.77 -0.63
N TRP A 161 19.50 -1.22 -0.55
CA TRP A 161 19.24 0.21 -0.70
C TRP A 161 18.62 0.87 0.53
N GLY A 162 18.14 0.10 1.50
CA GLY A 162 17.52 0.62 2.72
C GLY A 162 17.58 -0.38 3.87
N LEU A 163 17.55 0.13 5.09
CA LEU A 163 17.55 -0.64 6.33
C LEU A 163 16.36 -0.22 7.19
N ASN A 164 15.64 -1.20 7.73
CA ASN A 164 14.59 -0.99 8.73
C ASN A 164 14.89 -1.81 9.99
N GLU A 165 14.68 -1.23 11.14
CA GLU A 165 14.91 -1.86 12.43
C GLU A 165 13.62 -2.39 13.02
N PHE A 166 13.66 -3.64 13.50
CA PHE A 166 12.55 -4.35 14.13
C PHE A 166 12.92 -4.81 15.54
N ASP A 167 11.97 -4.69 16.47
CA ASP A 167 12.09 -5.31 17.81
C ASP A 167 11.73 -6.80 17.71
N PRO A 168 12.65 -7.72 18.03
CA PRO A 168 12.41 -9.17 17.93
C PRO A 168 11.33 -9.68 18.89
N ARG A 169 10.99 -8.94 19.94
CA ARG A 169 9.96 -9.32 20.92
C ARG A 169 8.56 -9.08 20.38
N THR A 170 8.33 -7.91 19.79
CA THR A 170 7.04 -7.51 19.21
C THR A 170 6.91 -7.93 17.74
N LYS A 171 8.03 -8.22 17.09
CA LYS A 171 8.13 -8.46 15.64
C LYS A 171 7.68 -7.27 14.79
N ALA A 172 7.68 -6.08 15.35
CA ALA A 172 7.24 -4.84 14.75
C ALA A 172 8.43 -3.88 14.51
N PRO A 173 8.31 -2.87 13.64
CA PRO A 173 9.29 -1.79 13.56
C PRO A 173 9.60 -1.24 14.95
N ALA A 174 10.87 -0.97 15.24
CA ALA A 174 11.29 -0.54 16.55
C ALA A 174 10.84 0.91 16.84
N TYR A 175 10.62 1.21 18.11
CA TYR A 175 10.27 2.55 18.57
C TYR A 175 11.29 3.59 18.07
N GLN A 176 10.79 4.71 17.50
CA GLN A 176 11.59 5.79 16.93
C GLN A 176 12.64 5.38 15.88
N SER A 177 12.47 4.23 15.23
CA SER A 177 13.43 3.77 14.24
C SER A 177 13.27 4.41 12.86
N GLY A 178 12.05 4.61 12.39
CA GLY A 178 11.80 5.10 11.03
C GLY A 178 12.53 4.31 9.95
N ASP A 179 12.89 4.99 8.87
CA ASP A 179 13.80 4.47 7.86
C ASP A 179 15.24 4.83 8.25
N ARG A 180 15.89 3.99 9.04
CA ARG A 180 17.21 4.24 9.65
C ARG A 180 18.29 4.66 8.66
N ILE A 181 18.39 3.94 7.57
CA ILE A 181 19.28 4.26 6.47
C ILE A 181 18.45 4.25 5.21
N SER A 182 18.11 5.41 4.72
CA SER A 182 17.46 5.63 3.44
C SER A 182 18.46 6.10 2.38
N TRP A 183 18.01 6.24 1.16
CA TRP A 183 18.77 6.60 -0.04
C TRP A 183 19.85 7.70 0.13
N GLY A 184 19.62 8.71 0.97
CA GLY A 184 20.54 9.85 1.12
C GLY A 184 21.75 9.54 2.00
N ASN A 185 21.58 8.77 3.06
CA ASN A 185 22.61 8.52 4.07
C ASN A 185 23.46 7.28 3.76
N TYR A 186 22.93 6.31 2.99
CA TYR A 186 23.63 5.09 2.62
C TYR A 186 24.94 5.35 1.85
N ARG A 187 25.01 6.41 1.05
CA ARG A 187 26.21 6.81 0.29
C ARG A 187 27.39 7.28 1.13
N LYS A 188 27.15 7.56 2.42
CA LYS A 188 28.16 8.07 3.36
C LYS A 188 28.63 7.01 4.37
N VAL A 189 28.16 5.77 4.21
CA VAL A 189 28.46 4.69 5.12
C VAL A 189 29.49 3.76 4.49
N ARG A 190 30.59 3.50 5.20
CA ARG A 190 31.53 2.45 4.85
C ARG A 190 31.02 1.11 5.36
N ILE A 191 31.09 0.08 4.53
CA ILE A 191 30.59 -1.25 4.83
C ILE A 191 31.75 -2.24 4.65
N GLU A 192 31.98 -3.07 5.66
CA GLU A 192 33.01 -4.10 5.63
C GLU A 192 32.56 -5.38 6.34
N GLU A 193 33.10 -6.50 5.98
CA GLU A 193 32.96 -7.74 6.73
C GLU A 193 34.08 -7.78 7.79
N SER A 194 33.70 -7.57 9.05
CA SER A 194 34.68 -7.56 10.15
C SER A 194 35.14 -8.97 10.56
N ARG A 195 34.25 -9.96 10.36
CA ARG A 195 34.53 -11.41 10.50
C ARG A 195 33.45 -12.17 9.73
N PRO A 196 33.68 -13.47 9.39
CA PRO A 196 32.70 -14.24 8.61
C PRO A 196 31.27 -14.13 9.17
N GLY A 197 30.32 -13.69 8.34
CA GLY A 197 28.92 -13.50 8.70
C GLY A 197 28.61 -12.24 9.52
N VAL A 198 29.58 -11.35 9.78
CA VAL A 198 29.36 -10.09 10.49
C VAL A 198 29.67 -8.89 9.61
N ILE A 199 28.65 -8.10 9.31
CA ILE A 199 28.76 -6.88 8.52
C ILE A 199 28.83 -5.67 9.45
N THR A 200 29.88 -4.87 9.32
CA THR A 200 30.02 -3.59 10.03
C THR A 200 29.61 -2.44 9.11
N TYR A 201 28.70 -1.61 9.60
CA TYR A 201 28.32 -0.33 9.02
C TYR A 201 28.96 0.78 9.84
N ARG A 202 29.72 1.68 9.17
CA ARG A 202 30.42 2.79 9.83
C ARG A 202 30.15 4.09 9.08
N GLY A 203 29.74 5.13 9.80
CA GLY A 203 29.54 6.45 9.22
C GLY A 203 29.25 7.52 10.26
N LYS A 204 29.72 8.74 10.03
CA LYS A 204 29.41 9.86 10.91
C LYS A 204 27.91 10.17 10.91
N ASN A 205 27.35 10.39 12.10
CA ASN A 205 25.94 10.75 12.28
C ASN A 205 24.94 9.68 11.75
N ILE A 206 25.34 8.41 11.71
CA ILE A 206 24.37 7.34 11.50
C ILE A 206 23.53 7.16 12.77
N GLN A 207 22.25 6.96 12.55
CA GLN A 207 21.35 6.63 13.65
C GLN A 207 21.60 5.19 14.08
N LEU A 208 22.14 4.99 15.26
CA LEU A 208 22.53 3.66 15.76
C LEU A 208 21.29 2.83 16.12
N PRO A 209 21.23 1.57 15.67
CA PRO A 209 20.16 0.66 16.08
C PRO A 209 20.41 0.13 17.51
N GLN A 210 19.36 -0.39 18.12
CA GLN A 210 19.45 -1.00 19.45
C GLN A 210 20.07 -2.40 19.37
N ILE A 211 21.01 -2.70 20.25
CA ILE A 211 21.63 -4.04 20.36
C ILE A 211 20.53 -5.07 20.68
N GLY A 212 20.55 -6.18 19.95
CA GLY A 212 19.54 -7.24 20.02
C GLY A 212 18.38 -7.09 19.04
N ASN A 213 18.17 -5.89 18.47
CA ASN A 213 17.18 -5.70 17.43
C ASN A 213 17.61 -6.35 16.10
N VAL A 214 16.65 -6.52 15.21
CA VAL A 214 16.86 -7.10 13.89
C VAL A 214 16.83 -6.00 12.84
N ILE A 215 17.86 -5.92 12.02
CA ILE A 215 17.87 -5.04 10.85
C ILE A 215 17.44 -5.85 9.62
N VAL A 216 16.38 -5.39 8.98
CA VAL A 216 15.94 -5.85 7.68
C VAL A 216 16.64 -5.04 6.59
N MET A 217 17.33 -5.76 5.70
CA MET A 217 18.04 -5.20 4.55
C MET A 217 17.17 -5.32 3.30
N ARG A 218 16.75 -4.19 2.76
CA ARG A 218 15.86 -4.10 1.59
C ARG A 218 16.68 -4.07 0.31
N PHE A 219 16.44 -5.02 -0.60
CA PHE A 219 17.04 -5.03 -1.93
C PHE A 219 16.00 -5.23 -3.06
N SER A 220 14.83 -5.78 -2.80
CA SER A 220 13.71 -5.80 -3.76
C SER A 220 13.16 -4.39 -4.00
N ARG A 221 12.76 -4.13 -5.24
CA ARG A 221 12.17 -2.86 -5.69
C ARG A 221 10.71 -3.00 -6.09
N ARG A 222 9.90 -3.76 -5.33
CA ARG A 222 8.44 -3.94 -5.54
C ARG A 222 8.06 -4.54 -6.89
N GLU A 223 8.94 -5.30 -7.55
CA GLU A 223 8.73 -5.71 -8.95
C GLU A 223 7.62 -6.73 -9.16
N ASN A 224 7.36 -7.58 -8.16
CA ASN A 224 6.52 -8.76 -8.31
C ASN A 224 5.47 -8.84 -7.18
N PRO A 225 4.28 -8.25 -7.35
CA PRO A 225 3.18 -8.45 -6.40
C PRO A 225 2.72 -9.92 -6.42
N ALA A 226 2.15 -10.43 -5.31
CA ALA A 226 1.58 -11.76 -5.31
C ALA A 226 0.35 -11.85 -6.22
N PHE A 227 -0.47 -10.80 -6.22
CA PHE A 227 -1.61 -10.64 -7.12
C PHE A 227 -1.52 -9.30 -7.86
N PHE A 228 -1.61 -9.35 -9.18
CA PHE A 228 -1.84 -8.19 -10.02
C PHE A 228 -3.17 -8.35 -10.75
N VAL A 229 -4.14 -7.49 -10.45
CA VAL A 229 -5.46 -7.48 -11.08
C VAL A 229 -5.59 -6.22 -11.93
N ASN A 230 -5.81 -6.38 -13.24
CA ASN A 230 -5.94 -5.28 -14.17
C ASN A 230 -7.26 -5.37 -14.94
N GLY A 231 -8.12 -4.35 -14.85
CA GLY A 231 -9.39 -4.34 -15.56
C GLY A 231 -10.37 -5.46 -15.16
N GLY A 232 -10.17 -6.08 -13.98
CA GLY A 232 -11.02 -7.15 -13.49
C GLY A 232 -12.39 -6.65 -13.00
N GLU A 233 -13.43 -7.46 -13.21
CA GLU A 233 -14.79 -7.19 -12.71
C GLU A 233 -15.29 -8.34 -11.83
N ASN A 234 -15.80 -8.01 -10.63
CA ASN A 234 -16.27 -8.97 -9.62
C ASN A 234 -15.20 -10.03 -9.26
N VAL A 235 -14.02 -9.58 -8.84
CA VAL A 235 -12.93 -10.47 -8.44
C VAL A 235 -13.01 -10.76 -6.95
N ILE A 236 -12.93 -12.04 -6.58
CA ILE A 236 -12.97 -12.53 -5.21
C ILE A 236 -11.67 -13.24 -4.87
N LEU A 237 -11.00 -12.80 -3.81
CA LEU A 237 -9.86 -13.48 -3.19
C LEU A 237 -10.27 -13.91 -1.78
N ASP A 238 -10.40 -15.21 -1.56
CA ASP A 238 -10.97 -15.77 -0.33
C ASP A 238 -10.03 -16.79 0.30
N SER A 239 -9.78 -16.66 1.61
CA SER A 239 -8.97 -17.61 2.37
C SER A 239 -7.56 -17.78 1.76
N ILE A 240 -6.90 -16.65 1.50
CA ILE A 240 -5.52 -16.58 0.99
C ILE A 240 -4.58 -16.19 2.12
N ASN A 241 -3.46 -16.91 2.25
CA ASN A 241 -2.38 -16.52 3.16
C ASN A 241 -1.11 -16.25 2.36
N ILE A 242 -0.60 -15.02 2.42
CA ILE A 242 0.65 -14.60 1.78
C ILE A 242 1.70 -14.42 2.87
N HIS A 243 2.70 -15.30 2.89
CA HIS A 243 3.81 -15.23 3.84
C HIS A 243 4.99 -14.42 3.30
N HIS A 244 5.09 -14.30 1.98
CA HIS A 244 6.03 -13.40 1.32
C HIS A 244 5.50 -12.95 -0.04
N ALA A 245 5.86 -11.71 -0.43
CA ALA A 245 5.76 -11.19 -1.79
C ALA A 245 6.89 -10.17 -2.04
N PRO A 246 7.65 -10.31 -3.16
CA PRO A 246 8.70 -9.36 -3.53
C PRO A 246 8.12 -8.10 -4.22
N GLY A 247 7.08 -7.59 -3.68
CA GLY A 247 6.26 -6.47 -4.10
C GLY A 247 5.10 -6.32 -3.13
N MET A 248 3.94 -5.96 -3.65
CA MET A 248 2.69 -5.88 -2.88
C MET A 248 2.05 -7.27 -2.71
N GLY A 249 1.22 -7.43 -1.68
CA GLY A 249 0.35 -8.61 -1.57
C GLY A 249 -0.68 -8.64 -2.71
N LEU A 250 -1.38 -7.53 -2.91
CA LEU A 250 -2.29 -7.30 -4.03
C LEU A 250 -2.11 -5.89 -4.58
N LEU A 251 -1.99 -5.77 -5.90
CA LEU A 251 -2.26 -4.52 -6.61
C LEU A 251 -3.40 -4.72 -7.60
N ALA A 252 -4.44 -3.90 -7.48
CA ALA A 252 -5.58 -3.86 -8.39
C ALA A 252 -5.68 -2.49 -9.05
N GLN A 253 -5.71 -2.46 -10.40
CA GLN A 253 -5.89 -1.23 -11.15
C GLN A 253 -7.01 -1.37 -12.19
N TRP A 254 -7.80 -0.31 -12.36
CA TRP A 254 -8.92 -0.26 -13.29
C TRP A 254 -9.99 -1.34 -13.06
N CYS A 255 -10.10 -1.84 -11.83
CA CYS A 255 -11.00 -2.92 -11.48
C CYS A 255 -12.37 -2.40 -11.02
N ARG A 256 -13.38 -3.24 -11.15
CA ARG A 256 -14.73 -2.99 -10.61
C ARG A 256 -15.14 -4.12 -9.68
N ASN A 257 -15.55 -3.79 -8.46
CA ASN A 257 -16.00 -4.74 -7.45
C ASN A 257 -14.95 -5.80 -7.11
N ILE A 258 -14.15 -5.53 -6.08
CA ILE A 258 -13.16 -6.47 -5.54
C ILE A 258 -13.57 -6.83 -4.12
N ARG A 259 -13.55 -8.13 -3.82
CA ARG A 259 -13.79 -8.63 -2.47
C ARG A 259 -12.60 -9.45 -1.97
N LEU A 260 -12.05 -9.02 -0.84
CA LEU A 260 -11.05 -9.73 -0.07
C LEU A 260 -11.72 -10.26 1.20
N HIS A 261 -11.78 -11.56 1.37
CA HIS A 261 -12.30 -12.20 2.57
C HIS A 261 -11.27 -13.19 3.11
N LYS A 262 -10.83 -12.99 4.36
CA LYS A 262 -9.73 -13.77 4.93
C LYS A 262 -8.48 -13.78 4.02
N PHE A 263 -8.24 -12.65 3.38
CA PHE A 263 -7.04 -12.41 2.60
C PHE A 263 -5.97 -11.86 3.54
N ASN A 264 -4.99 -12.69 3.86
CA ASN A 264 -4.00 -12.39 4.86
C ASN A 264 -2.63 -12.17 4.23
N VAL A 265 -2.00 -11.05 4.55
CA VAL A 265 -0.57 -10.82 4.36
C VAL A 265 0.05 -10.91 5.74
N MET A 266 0.62 -12.06 6.06
CA MET A 266 0.95 -12.41 7.44
C MET A 266 2.26 -13.19 7.53
N ARG A 267 2.98 -13.03 8.64
CA ARG A 267 4.21 -13.79 8.86
C ARG A 267 3.96 -15.29 8.83
N ARG A 268 4.92 -16.02 8.29
CA ARG A 268 4.86 -17.50 8.32
C ARG A 268 4.94 -18.00 9.77
N PRO A 269 3.97 -18.78 10.24
CA PRO A 269 4.01 -19.36 11.58
C PRO A 269 5.30 -20.15 11.83
N GLY A 270 5.93 -19.93 12.99
CA GLY A 270 7.18 -20.60 13.35
C GLY A 270 8.44 -20.05 12.65
N SER A 271 8.32 -19.02 11.81
CA SER A 271 9.45 -18.37 11.15
C SER A 271 9.93 -17.14 11.93
N ASP A 272 11.26 -16.91 11.87
CA ASP A 272 11.87 -15.68 12.41
C ASP A 272 11.85 -14.49 11.43
N ARG A 273 11.24 -14.64 10.27
CA ARG A 273 11.10 -13.56 9.28
C ARG A 273 10.35 -12.37 9.89
N MET A 274 10.93 -11.17 9.73
CA MET A 274 10.33 -9.92 10.20
C MET A 274 9.40 -9.29 9.14
N VAL A 275 9.48 -9.73 7.89
CA VAL A 275 8.79 -9.09 6.76
C VAL A 275 7.98 -10.11 5.98
N THR A 276 6.81 -9.67 5.53
CA THR A 276 5.91 -10.37 4.62
C THR A 276 6.06 -9.83 3.20
N ALA A 277 5.26 -8.84 2.78
CA ALA A 277 5.42 -8.18 1.50
C ALA A 277 6.47 -7.06 1.57
N THR A 278 7.20 -6.81 0.48
CA THR A 278 8.23 -5.75 0.43
C THR A 278 7.67 -4.37 0.11
N ALA A 279 6.36 -4.26 -0.11
CA ALA A 279 5.56 -3.06 -0.29
C ALA A 279 4.21 -3.24 0.42
N ASP A 280 3.13 -2.61 -0.07
CA ASP A 280 1.80 -2.63 0.54
C ASP A 280 1.21 -4.04 0.63
N ALA A 281 0.34 -4.28 1.61
CA ALA A 281 -0.44 -5.51 1.61
C ALA A 281 -1.52 -5.49 0.53
N THR A 282 -2.25 -4.37 0.37
CA THR A 282 -3.26 -4.18 -0.68
C THR A 282 -3.22 -2.76 -1.23
N HIS A 283 -3.37 -2.63 -2.54
CA HIS A 283 -3.28 -1.35 -3.23
C HIS A 283 -4.27 -1.27 -4.39
N PHE A 284 -5.07 -0.19 -4.47
CA PHE A 284 -6.15 -0.03 -5.43
C PHE A 284 -6.04 1.30 -6.16
N VAL A 285 -5.89 1.26 -7.49
CA VAL A 285 -5.70 2.46 -8.32
C VAL A 285 -6.76 2.52 -9.42
N PHE A 286 -7.43 3.66 -9.56
CA PHE A 286 -8.50 3.86 -10.54
C PHE A 286 -9.60 2.79 -10.50
N CYS A 287 -9.81 2.15 -9.36
CA CYS A 287 -10.90 1.18 -9.21
C CYS A 287 -12.27 1.88 -9.19
N ARG A 288 -13.33 1.09 -9.39
CA ARG A 288 -14.73 1.53 -9.43
C ARG A 288 -15.62 0.55 -8.66
N GLY A 289 -16.83 0.99 -8.32
CA GLY A 289 -17.78 0.16 -7.57
C GLY A 289 -17.31 -0.09 -6.15
N GLN A 290 -17.46 -1.30 -5.64
CA GLN A 290 -17.21 -1.65 -4.25
C GLN A 290 -15.87 -2.38 -4.06
N ILE A 291 -15.04 -1.90 -3.13
CA ILE A 291 -13.91 -2.64 -2.55
C ILE A 291 -14.31 -3.10 -1.16
N THR A 292 -14.25 -4.39 -0.89
CA THR A 292 -14.54 -4.97 0.43
C THR A 292 -13.33 -5.73 0.95
N ILE A 293 -12.89 -5.40 2.17
CA ILE A 293 -11.83 -6.09 2.91
C ILE A 293 -12.45 -6.56 4.23
N ASP A 294 -12.66 -7.87 4.38
CA ASP A 294 -13.34 -8.43 5.54
C ASP A 294 -12.58 -9.59 6.16
N GLN A 295 -12.43 -9.57 7.49
CA GLN A 295 -11.75 -10.60 8.28
C GLN A 295 -10.29 -10.86 7.84
N CYS A 296 -9.57 -9.81 7.42
CA CYS A 296 -8.19 -9.89 6.95
C CYS A 296 -7.18 -9.60 8.06
N LEU A 297 -6.01 -10.26 7.98
CA LEU A 297 -4.82 -9.95 8.78
C LEU A 297 -3.74 -9.37 7.86
N LEU A 298 -3.38 -8.10 8.06
CA LEU A 298 -2.39 -7.39 7.27
C LEU A 298 -1.27 -6.95 8.21
N GLU A 299 -0.15 -7.68 8.21
CA GLU A 299 0.95 -7.45 9.15
C GLU A 299 2.33 -7.56 8.51
N ASN A 300 3.29 -6.79 9.02
CA ASN A 300 4.71 -6.90 8.69
C ASN A 300 5.09 -6.67 7.21
N GLN A 301 4.23 -6.11 6.41
CA GLN A 301 4.60 -5.60 5.08
C GLN A 301 5.40 -4.29 5.21
N LEU A 302 6.25 -4.01 4.22
CA LEU A 302 7.15 -2.85 4.24
C LEU A 302 6.53 -1.56 3.66
N ASP A 303 5.21 -1.46 3.64
CA ASP A 303 4.44 -0.24 3.39
C ASP A 303 3.01 -0.37 3.93
N ASP A 304 2.05 0.33 3.37
CA ASP A 304 0.69 0.43 3.92
C ASP A 304 -0.11 -0.89 3.82
N PRO A 305 -0.99 -1.20 4.77
CA PRO A 305 -1.91 -2.34 4.67
C PRO A 305 -2.92 -2.17 3.55
N CYS A 306 -3.35 -0.95 3.29
CA CYS A 306 -4.27 -0.61 2.21
C CYS A 306 -4.05 0.82 1.76
N ASN A 307 -3.89 1.01 0.45
CA ASN A 307 -3.91 2.31 -0.20
C ASN A 307 -4.97 2.31 -1.30
N VAL A 308 -5.81 3.35 -1.36
CA VAL A 308 -6.88 3.51 -2.36
C VAL A 308 -6.82 4.91 -2.93
N HIS A 309 -6.55 5.06 -4.23
CA HIS A 309 -6.43 6.37 -4.87
C HIS A 309 -6.67 6.34 -6.38
N GLY A 310 -6.86 7.52 -6.98
CA GLY A 310 -6.65 7.78 -8.40
C GLY A 310 -5.27 8.39 -8.64
N ILE A 311 -5.01 8.84 -9.87
CA ILE A 311 -3.77 9.52 -10.23
C ILE A 311 -4.11 10.87 -10.86
N TYR A 312 -3.48 11.93 -10.39
CA TYR A 312 -3.48 13.22 -11.08
C TYR A 312 -2.47 13.21 -12.22
N ALA A 313 -2.90 13.63 -13.41
CA ALA A 313 -2.03 13.87 -14.55
C ALA A 313 -1.80 15.37 -14.76
N ARG A 314 -0.56 15.80 -14.88
CA ARG A 314 -0.17 17.21 -14.99
C ARG A 314 -0.42 17.75 -16.40
N ILE A 315 -1.10 18.87 -16.51
CA ILE A 315 -1.33 19.56 -17.78
C ILE A 315 -0.02 20.16 -18.27
N THR A 316 0.41 19.78 -19.49
CA THR A 316 1.65 20.28 -20.11
C THR A 316 1.40 21.20 -21.30
N GLU A 317 0.35 20.94 -22.10
CA GLU A 317 0.01 21.77 -23.27
C GLU A 317 -1.50 21.80 -23.52
N LYS A 318 -1.97 22.93 -24.06
CA LYS A 318 -3.28 23.05 -24.72
C LYS A 318 -3.06 22.85 -26.23
N LEU A 319 -3.60 21.76 -26.79
CA LEU A 319 -3.38 21.41 -28.20
C LEU A 319 -4.48 21.95 -29.12
N GLY A 320 -5.60 22.38 -28.56
CA GLY A 320 -6.76 22.89 -29.26
C GLY A 320 -7.81 23.40 -28.30
N GLU A 321 -9.01 23.75 -28.84
CA GLU A 321 -10.11 24.25 -28.03
C GLU A 321 -10.67 23.19 -27.05
N ASP A 322 -10.57 21.90 -27.38
CA ASP A 322 -11.11 20.76 -26.62
C ASP A 322 -10.06 19.70 -26.26
N GLN A 323 -8.75 20.05 -26.34
CA GLN A 323 -7.72 19.03 -26.27
C GLN A 323 -6.52 19.46 -25.41
N LEU A 324 -6.10 18.56 -24.53
CA LEU A 324 -4.92 18.72 -23.66
C LEU A 324 -3.90 17.61 -23.90
N MET A 325 -2.62 17.95 -23.75
CA MET A 325 -1.58 16.99 -23.44
C MET A 325 -1.29 17.01 -21.94
N VAL A 326 -1.23 15.82 -21.36
CA VAL A 326 -0.94 15.62 -19.93
C VAL A 326 0.19 14.66 -19.73
N GLU A 327 0.91 14.82 -18.61
CA GLU A 327 2.05 14.01 -18.21
C GLU A 327 1.73 13.20 -16.95
N LEU A 328 2.14 11.94 -16.95
CA LEU A 328 2.26 11.13 -15.73
C LEU A 328 3.55 11.54 -15.02
N ALA A 329 3.45 12.49 -14.08
CA ALA A 329 4.63 13.16 -13.54
C ALA A 329 5.48 12.29 -12.60
N HIS A 330 4.85 11.41 -11.80
CA HIS A 330 5.58 10.52 -10.91
C HIS A 330 6.10 9.27 -11.63
N GLY A 331 7.33 8.84 -11.32
CA GLY A 331 7.99 7.71 -11.98
C GLY A 331 7.23 6.37 -11.88
N MET A 332 6.56 6.15 -10.75
CA MET A 332 5.78 4.93 -10.50
C MET A 332 4.39 4.92 -11.15
N SER A 333 3.99 6.01 -11.82
CA SER A 333 2.72 6.11 -12.54
C SER A 333 2.88 5.98 -14.06
N LYS A 334 4.10 5.81 -14.55
CA LYS A 334 4.40 5.75 -15.99
C LYS A 334 3.70 4.58 -16.69
N GLY A 335 3.12 4.83 -17.86
CA GLY A 335 2.44 3.83 -18.68
C GLY A 335 1.03 3.47 -18.20
N ILE A 336 0.52 4.10 -17.14
CA ILE A 336 -0.82 3.85 -16.63
C ILE A 336 -1.84 4.67 -17.44
N LYS A 337 -2.94 4.04 -17.81
CA LYS A 337 -4.09 4.73 -18.41
C LYS A 337 -4.77 5.59 -17.33
N ILE A 338 -5.17 6.83 -17.68
CA ILE A 338 -5.80 7.76 -16.72
C ILE A 338 -7.30 7.92 -16.91
N ALA A 339 -7.82 7.62 -18.10
CA ALA A 339 -9.23 7.76 -18.43
C ALA A 339 -9.63 6.83 -19.57
N GLU A 340 -10.93 6.61 -19.69
CA GLU A 340 -11.60 5.99 -20.83
C GLU A 340 -12.59 6.99 -21.47
N PRO A 341 -12.95 6.81 -22.74
CA PRO A 341 -14.01 7.60 -23.35
C PRO A 341 -15.31 7.52 -22.53
N GLY A 342 -15.90 8.68 -22.24
CA GLY A 342 -17.08 8.82 -21.38
C GLY A 342 -16.79 9.13 -19.91
N ASP A 343 -15.56 8.97 -19.44
CA ASP A 343 -15.19 9.30 -18.06
C ASP A 343 -15.32 10.80 -17.78
N LEU A 344 -15.79 11.13 -16.59
CA LEU A 344 -15.83 12.50 -16.08
C LEU A 344 -14.45 12.85 -15.53
N ILE A 345 -13.84 13.87 -16.10
CA ILE A 345 -12.51 14.36 -15.74
C ILE A 345 -12.64 15.69 -15.04
N GLU A 346 -12.13 15.79 -13.84
CA GLU A 346 -12.02 17.04 -13.09
C GLU A 346 -10.73 17.78 -13.41
N PHE A 347 -10.82 19.11 -13.46
CA PHE A 347 -9.70 20.03 -13.57
C PHE A 347 -9.43 20.60 -12.18
N VAL A 348 -8.20 20.49 -11.71
CA VAL A 348 -7.85 20.75 -10.31
C VAL A 348 -6.69 21.72 -10.24
N ARG A 349 -6.82 22.76 -9.39
CA ARG A 349 -5.70 23.65 -9.06
C ARG A 349 -4.65 22.88 -8.28
N ARG A 350 -3.43 22.90 -8.76
CA ARG A 350 -2.33 22.17 -8.15
C ARG A 350 -2.08 22.55 -6.69
N ASP A 351 -2.12 23.85 -6.37
CA ASP A 351 -1.72 24.38 -5.06
C ASP A 351 -2.77 24.16 -3.98
N SER A 352 -4.06 24.13 -4.37
CA SER A 352 -5.19 23.99 -3.43
C SER A 352 -5.85 22.63 -3.47
N LEU A 353 -5.56 21.82 -4.50
CA LEU A 353 -6.25 20.57 -4.82
C LEU A 353 -7.75 20.77 -5.10
N LEU A 354 -8.23 22.01 -5.23
CA LEU A 354 -9.66 22.29 -5.44
C LEU A 354 -10.02 22.17 -6.93
N PRO A 355 -11.09 21.41 -7.24
CA PRO A 355 -11.59 21.31 -8.59
C PRO A 355 -12.30 22.60 -9.02
N TYR A 356 -12.07 23.04 -10.26
CA TYR A 356 -12.70 24.23 -10.82
C TYR A 356 -13.58 23.95 -12.06
N ALA A 357 -13.42 22.79 -12.70
CA ALA A 357 -14.26 22.37 -13.82
C ALA A 357 -14.31 20.85 -13.94
N ASN A 358 -15.31 20.35 -14.66
CA ASN A 358 -15.47 18.94 -15.01
C ASN A 358 -15.91 18.82 -16.47
N LEU A 359 -15.21 18.00 -17.27
CA LEU A 359 -15.55 17.68 -18.66
C LEU A 359 -15.53 16.16 -18.88
N ARG A 360 -16.26 15.67 -19.89
CA ARG A 360 -16.17 14.25 -20.26
C ARG A 360 -15.07 14.01 -21.28
N ALA A 361 -14.28 12.99 -21.04
CA ALA A 361 -13.31 12.53 -22.02
C ALA A 361 -14.04 11.94 -23.23
N LYS A 362 -13.83 12.50 -24.43
CA LYS A 362 -14.35 12.00 -25.70
C LYS A 362 -13.39 10.97 -26.31
N ASN A 363 -12.09 11.24 -26.18
CA ASN A 363 -11.04 10.34 -26.65
C ASN A 363 -9.80 10.46 -25.76
N VAL A 364 -9.11 9.34 -25.57
CA VAL A 364 -7.86 9.26 -24.78
C VAL A 364 -6.82 8.54 -25.63
N LYS A 365 -5.73 9.24 -25.99
CA LYS A 365 -4.65 8.71 -26.81
C LYS A 365 -3.35 8.67 -26.01
N VAL A 366 -2.91 7.50 -25.65
CA VAL A 366 -1.58 7.29 -25.06
C VAL A 366 -0.53 7.51 -26.16
N LEU A 367 0.37 8.49 -25.99
CA LEU A 367 1.48 8.74 -26.88
C LEU A 367 2.67 7.83 -26.57
N ASN A 368 2.99 7.74 -25.31
CA ASN A 368 4.04 6.90 -24.76
C ASN A 368 3.78 6.72 -23.26
N LYS A 369 4.70 6.13 -22.53
CA LYS A 369 4.55 5.90 -21.08
C LYS A 369 4.44 7.17 -20.24
N ASP A 370 4.85 8.33 -20.77
CA ASP A 370 4.93 9.60 -20.06
C ASP A 370 3.78 10.54 -20.38
N TYR A 371 3.29 10.55 -21.64
CA TYR A 371 2.36 11.54 -22.15
C TYR A 371 1.09 10.94 -22.74
N ILE A 372 -0.02 11.60 -22.46
CA ILE A 372 -1.37 11.22 -22.91
C ILE A 372 -2.04 12.46 -23.47
N ILE A 373 -2.75 12.32 -24.60
CA ILE A 373 -3.64 13.34 -25.14
C ILE A 373 -5.07 12.99 -24.76
N VAL A 374 -5.77 13.92 -24.12
CA VAL A 374 -7.19 13.82 -23.77
C VAL A 374 -7.97 14.83 -24.60
N THR A 375 -8.96 14.36 -25.36
CA THR A 375 -9.93 15.20 -26.09
C THR A 375 -11.24 15.16 -25.32
N PHE A 376 -11.87 16.30 -25.10
CA PHE A 376 -13.11 16.44 -24.35
C PHE A 376 -14.32 16.61 -25.27
N ASP A 377 -15.52 16.43 -24.73
CA ASP A 377 -16.78 16.58 -25.43
C ASP A 377 -17.25 18.06 -25.56
N GLN A 378 -16.56 18.96 -24.85
CA GLN A 378 -16.80 20.39 -24.80
C GLN A 378 -15.47 21.15 -24.82
N PRO A 379 -15.52 22.47 -25.15
CA PRO A 379 -14.34 23.33 -25.06
C PRO A 379 -13.74 23.34 -23.65
N LEU A 380 -12.42 23.47 -23.58
CA LEU A 380 -11.69 23.62 -22.33
C LEU A 380 -12.15 24.85 -21.55
N PRO A 381 -12.14 24.84 -20.22
CA PRO A 381 -12.34 26.02 -19.41
C PRO A 381 -11.36 27.16 -19.79
N ASP A 382 -11.83 28.40 -19.79
CA ASP A 382 -11.00 29.56 -20.17
C ASP A 382 -9.77 29.73 -19.26
N ASP A 383 -9.91 29.34 -17.98
CA ASP A 383 -8.92 29.50 -16.93
C ASP A 383 -8.05 28.25 -16.67
N VAL A 384 -7.96 27.33 -17.64
CA VAL A 384 -7.00 26.21 -17.57
C VAL A 384 -5.56 26.71 -17.59
N HIS A 385 -4.79 26.37 -16.58
CA HIS A 385 -3.37 26.71 -16.49
C HIS A 385 -2.47 25.50 -16.76
N ILE A 386 -1.31 25.75 -17.37
CA ILE A 386 -0.24 24.78 -17.47
C ILE A 386 0.28 24.50 -16.05
N HIS A 387 0.53 23.24 -15.75
CA HIS A 387 0.90 22.68 -14.45
C HIS A 387 -0.26 22.44 -13.47
N ASP A 388 -1.49 22.89 -13.76
CA ASP A 388 -2.66 22.30 -13.10
C ASP A 388 -2.75 20.81 -13.41
N VAL A 389 -3.59 20.09 -12.72
CA VAL A 389 -3.75 18.65 -12.91
C VAL A 389 -5.18 18.29 -13.31
N ILE A 390 -5.31 17.14 -13.95
CA ILE A 390 -6.61 16.50 -14.16
C ILE A 390 -6.70 15.20 -13.39
N GLY A 391 -7.89 14.90 -12.86
CA GLY A 391 -8.21 13.66 -12.14
C GLY A 391 -9.41 12.94 -12.75
N ASN A 392 -9.49 11.62 -12.59
CA ASN A 392 -10.62 10.84 -13.09
C ASN A 392 -11.69 10.68 -12.02
N ARG A 393 -12.77 11.45 -12.15
CA ARG A 393 -13.90 11.46 -11.21
C ARG A 393 -14.78 10.21 -11.29
N SER A 394 -14.74 9.49 -12.42
CA SER A 394 -15.47 8.24 -12.63
C SER A 394 -14.82 7.04 -11.94
N SER A 395 -13.59 7.17 -11.46
CA SER A 395 -12.80 6.08 -10.86
C SER A 395 -12.50 6.37 -9.39
N ASN A 396 -13.55 6.33 -8.56
CA ASN A 396 -13.52 6.52 -7.12
C ASN A 396 -14.37 5.43 -6.47
N PRO A 397 -13.79 4.33 -6.03
CA PRO A 397 -14.55 3.21 -5.47
C PRO A 397 -15.08 3.53 -4.07
N ASP A 398 -16.20 2.90 -3.70
CA ASP A 398 -16.57 2.75 -2.31
C ASP A 398 -15.63 1.74 -1.62
N LEU A 399 -15.25 2.01 -0.37
CA LEU A 399 -14.38 1.15 0.43
C LEU A 399 -15.09 0.71 1.71
N THR A 400 -15.14 -0.58 1.96
CA THR A 400 -15.59 -1.15 3.23
C THR A 400 -14.51 -2.05 3.80
N VAL A 401 -14.02 -1.74 5.01
CA VAL A 401 -13.06 -2.57 5.75
C VAL A 401 -13.68 -2.97 7.08
N THR A 402 -13.88 -4.26 7.29
CA THR A 402 -14.54 -4.78 8.48
C THR A 402 -13.78 -5.95 9.11
N HIS A 403 -13.87 -6.05 10.45
CA HIS A 403 -13.37 -7.19 11.25
C HIS A 403 -11.91 -7.58 10.95
N SER A 404 -11.11 -6.61 10.48
CA SER A 404 -9.74 -6.83 10.04
C SER A 404 -8.73 -6.36 11.09
N THR A 405 -7.55 -6.99 11.07
CA THR A 405 -6.45 -6.61 11.95
C THR A 405 -5.29 -6.08 11.12
N VAL A 406 -4.80 -4.91 11.48
CA VAL A 406 -3.66 -4.24 10.85
C VAL A 406 -2.63 -3.92 11.89
N ARG A 407 -1.37 -4.39 11.69
CA ARG A 407 -0.32 -4.17 12.69
C ARG A 407 1.09 -4.40 12.16
N ALA A 408 2.07 -3.85 12.88
CA ALA A 408 3.50 -4.15 12.73
C ALA A 408 4.06 -3.97 11.30
N ASN A 409 3.38 -3.24 10.43
CA ASN A 409 3.84 -2.90 9.09
C ASN A 409 4.79 -1.70 9.13
N ARG A 410 5.54 -1.48 8.06
CA ARG A 410 6.14 -0.18 7.84
C ARG A 410 5.08 0.72 7.25
N ALA A 411 4.97 1.80 7.71
CA ALA A 411 4.53 3.15 7.70
C ALA A 411 3.13 3.29 8.32
N ARG A 412 2.14 3.56 7.53
CA ARG A 412 0.81 3.94 8.04
C ARG A 412 -0.13 2.74 8.05
N GLY A 413 -1.32 2.96 8.55
CA GLY A 413 -2.44 2.05 8.43
C GLY A 413 -3.17 2.23 7.09
N PHE A 414 -4.44 2.58 7.13
CA PHE A 414 -5.21 2.80 5.90
C PHE A 414 -4.89 4.16 5.29
N LEU A 415 -4.40 4.18 4.05
CA LEU A 415 -4.21 5.39 3.26
C LEU A 415 -5.41 5.54 2.31
N ILE A 416 -6.17 6.63 2.45
CA ILE A 416 -7.48 6.77 1.82
C ILE A 416 -7.55 8.08 1.04
N THR A 417 -7.66 7.96 -0.28
CA THR A 417 -7.85 9.06 -1.22
C THR A 417 -8.87 8.65 -2.29
N THR A 418 -10.15 8.51 -1.89
CA THR A 418 -11.26 8.20 -2.80
C THR A 418 -12.48 9.06 -2.48
N ALA A 419 -13.17 9.50 -3.51
CA ALA A 419 -14.42 10.23 -3.38
C ALA A 419 -15.67 9.34 -3.23
N GLY A 420 -15.49 8.03 -3.22
CA GLY A 420 -16.54 7.07 -2.84
C GLY A 420 -16.85 7.11 -1.35
N SER A 421 -17.86 6.36 -0.94
CA SER A 421 -18.19 6.18 0.48
C SER A 421 -17.20 5.23 1.15
N VAL A 422 -16.67 5.62 2.31
CA VAL A 422 -15.70 4.82 3.06
C VAL A 422 -16.30 4.41 4.41
N LEU A 423 -16.25 3.11 4.71
CA LEU A 423 -16.62 2.55 6.01
C LEU A 423 -15.47 1.72 6.57
N LEU A 424 -14.94 2.14 7.73
CA LEU A 424 -13.98 1.36 8.53
C LEU A 424 -14.65 0.99 9.85
N GLU A 425 -14.96 -0.30 10.05
CA GLU A 425 -15.77 -0.74 11.18
C GLU A 425 -15.27 -2.06 11.78
N HIS A 426 -15.25 -2.14 13.12
CA HIS A 426 -14.84 -3.33 13.88
C HIS A 426 -13.41 -3.82 13.58
N ASN A 427 -12.49 -2.91 13.27
CA ASN A 427 -11.11 -3.24 12.99
C ASN A 427 -10.22 -3.04 14.22
N LYS A 428 -9.10 -3.78 14.26
CA LYS A 428 -8.01 -3.60 15.23
C LYS A 428 -6.79 -3.04 14.52
N ILE A 429 -6.31 -1.89 14.95
CA ILE A 429 -5.28 -1.13 14.25
C ILE A 429 -4.17 -0.78 15.24
N SER A 430 -2.94 -1.24 14.95
CA SER A 430 -1.74 -0.96 15.75
C SER A 430 -0.54 -0.77 14.81
N THR A 431 -0.39 0.42 14.28
CA THR A 431 0.57 0.73 13.21
C THR A 431 1.68 1.66 13.69
N PRO A 432 2.90 1.55 13.17
CA PRO A 432 4.02 2.38 13.59
C PRO A 432 3.91 3.84 13.15
N GLY A 433 3.10 4.15 12.15
CA GLY A 433 2.66 5.51 11.79
C GLY A 433 1.19 5.74 12.12
N ALA A 434 0.55 6.71 11.48
CA ALA A 434 -0.87 6.98 11.64
C ALA A 434 -1.70 5.71 11.38
N GLY A 435 -2.69 5.43 12.23
CA GLY A 435 -3.62 4.32 12.01
C GLY A 435 -4.47 4.51 10.76
N ILE A 436 -4.86 5.77 10.49
CA ILE A 436 -5.55 6.16 9.26
C ILE A 436 -4.91 7.45 8.75
N LYS A 437 -4.53 7.47 7.48
CA LYS A 437 -4.08 8.65 6.75
C LYS A 437 -5.07 8.97 5.64
N ILE A 438 -5.60 10.19 5.64
CA ILE A 438 -6.43 10.73 4.56
C ILE A 438 -5.61 11.83 3.90
N SER A 439 -5.30 11.69 2.62
CA SER A 439 -4.35 12.56 1.93
C SER A 439 -4.92 13.07 0.59
N GLY A 440 -4.08 13.57 -0.26
CA GLY A 440 -4.28 14.06 -1.62
C GLY A 440 -3.04 14.86 -2.00
N ASP A 441 -2.49 14.62 -3.19
CA ASP A 441 -1.22 15.20 -3.60
C ASP A 441 -1.17 15.43 -5.11
N ALA A 442 -0.82 16.63 -5.53
CA ALA A 442 -0.54 16.98 -6.93
C ALA A 442 0.91 17.46 -7.15
N ASN A 443 1.82 17.21 -6.20
CA ASN A 443 3.18 17.74 -6.20
C ASN A 443 4.27 16.67 -6.26
N TYR A 444 4.08 15.54 -5.59
CA TYR A 444 5.08 14.49 -5.48
C TYR A 444 4.54 13.12 -5.93
N TRP A 445 3.59 12.53 -5.20
CA TRP A 445 3.02 11.21 -5.56
C TRP A 445 1.94 11.32 -6.62
N PHE A 446 1.27 12.46 -6.74
CA PHE A 446 0.14 12.69 -7.64
C PHE A 446 -1.04 11.75 -7.37
N GLU A 447 -1.28 11.41 -6.11
CA GLU A 447 -2.42 10.59 -5.71
C GLU A 447 -3.69 11.45 -5.61
N SER A 448 -4.73 11.08 -6.37
CA SER A 448 -5.98 11.84 -6.49
C SER A 448 -7.14 11.17 -5.77
N GLY A 449 -8.06 11.97 -5.26
CA GLY A 449 -9.32 11.54 -4.66
C GLY A 449 -9.60 12.28 -3.35
N ASP A 450 -10.32 13.40 -3.41
CA ASP A 450 -10.86 14.05 -2.22
C ASP A 450 -11.90 13.15 -1.55
N VAL A 451 -11.83 12.95 -0.24
CA VAL A 451 -12.86 12.16 0.46
C VAL A 451 -14.12 12.99 0.64
N LYS A 452 -15.30 12.35 0.50
CA LYS A 452 -16.61 13.00 0.59
C LYS A 452 -17.52 12.44 1.68
N GLN A 453 -17.29 11.20 2.08
CA GLN A 453 -18.03 10.54 3.13
C GLN A 453 -17.19 9.41 3.72
N VAL A 454 -16.68 9.64 4.92
CA VAL A 454 -15.87 8.66 5.65
C VAL A 454 -16.52 8.38 7.01
N MET A 455 -16.78 7.12 7.30
CA MET A 455 -17.25 6.62 8.57
C MET A 455 -16.22 5.70 9.20
N ILE A 456 -15.66 6.11 10.33
CA ILE A 456 -14.70 5.35 11.15
C ILE A 456 -15.39 5.06 12.46
N ARG A 457 -15.88 3.82 12.67
CA ARG A 457 -16.63 3.51 13.86
C ARG A 457 -16.35 2.13 14.45
N ASN A 458 -16.54 2.00 15.75
CA ASN A 458 -16.40 0.73 16.47
C ASN A 458 -15.03 0.05 16.26
N ASN A 459 -13.97 0.83 15.98
CA ASN A 459 -12.60 0.31 15.84
C ASN A 459 -11.82 0.44 17.15
N GLU A 460 -10.78 -0.39 17.29
CA GLU A 460 -9.80 -0.32 18.35
C GLU A 460 -8.45 0.12 17.77
N PHE A 461 -7.94 1.27 18.22
CA PHE A 461 -6.62 1.78 17.90
C PHE A 461 -5.71 1.57 19.10
N MET A 462 -4.56 0.91 18.89
CA MET A 462 -3.62 0.58 19.96
C MET A 462 -2.22 1.09 19.61
N ASP A 463 -1.73 2.03 20.40
CA ASP A 463 -0.37 2.57 20.31
C ASP A 463 0.09 2.84 18.87
N CYS A 464 -0.76 3.49 18.08
CA CYS A 464 -0.37 3.92 16.74
C CYS A 464 0.66 5.05 16.80
N ASN A 465 1.40 5.25 15.70
CA ASN A 465 2.34 6.37 15.51
C ASN A 465 3.58 6.33 16.42
N TYR A 466 4.04 5.15 16.82
CA TYR A 466 5.18 5.02 17.76
C TYR A 466 6.56 5.09 17.09
N CYS A 467 6.65 4.87 15.78
CA CYS A 467 7.94 4.67 15.13
C CYS A 467 8.55 5.97 14.60
N CYS A 468 7.78 6.78 13.92
CA CYS A 468 8.30 7.97 13.24
C CYS A 468 7.19 9.00 12.99
N PRO A 469 7.36 10.27 13.43
CA PRO A 469 6.41 11.35 13.16
C PRO A 469 6.21 11.65 11.67
N ASP A 470 7.17 11.31 10.80
CA ASP A 470 7.05 11.49 9.34
C ASP A 470 5.99 10.54 8.73
N TRP A 471 5.57 9.51 9.46
CA TRP A 471 4.53 8.57 9.04
C TRP A 471 3.14 8.92 9.56
N GLY A 472 2.98 10.11 10.11
CA GLY A 472 1.75 10.68 10.61
C GLY A 472 1.94 11.40 11.94
N ARG A 473 1.17 12.46 12.16
CA ARG A 473 1.24 13.28 13.38
C ARG A 473 0.32 12.78 14.49
N ALA A 474 -0.75 12.08 14.11
CA ALA A 474 -1.80 11.61 14.99
C ALA A 474 -2.23 10.18 14.64
N VAL A 475 -3.07 9.57 15.48
CA VAL A 475 -3.67 8.26 15.19
C VAL A 475 -4.52 8.34 13.91
N ILE A 476 -5.29 9.41 13.74
CA ILE A 476 -6.00 9.74 12.50
C ILE A 476 -5.42 11.06 11.98
N ASP A 477 -4.76 11.00 10.83
CA ASP A 477 -4.05 12.11 10.24
C ASP A 477 -4.65 12.46 8.87
N ILE A 478 -5.31 13.62 8.81
CA ILE A 478 -5.98 14.14 7.61
C ILE A 478 -5.13 15.29 7.10
N ASP A 479 -4.32 15.01 6.09
CA ASP A 479 -3.26 15.92 5.68
C ASP A 479 -3.08 15.89 4.15
N PRO A 480 -3.98 16.57 3.41
CA PRO A 480 -3.77 16.83 1.98
C PRO A 480 -2.58 17.78 1.81
N GLU A 481 -1.78 17.58 0.78
CA GLU A 481 -0.60 18.40 0.50
C GLU A 481 -1.00 19.78 -0.05
N ILE A 482 -1.58 20.61 0.82
CA ILE A 482 -1.97 21.99 0.56
C ILE A 482 -1.13 22.89 1.47
N GLU A 483 -0.25 23.70 0.88
CA GLU A 483 0.74 24.48 1.64
C GLU A 483 0.08 25.49 2.61
N ASN A 484 -0.93 26.24 2.14
CA ASN A 484 -1.64 27.26 2.92
C ASN A 484 -3.16 27.06 2.84
N PRO A 485 -3.71 26.01 3.50
CA PRO A 485 -5.13 25.66 3.37
C PRO A 485 -6.08 26.77 3.86
N GLU A 486 -5.62 27.63 4.79
CA GLU A 486 -6.37 28.79 5.30
C GLU A 486 -6.55 29.92 4.27
N ALA A 487 -5.80 29.91 3.18
CA ALA A 487 -5.97 30.88 2.09
C ALA A 487 -7.20 30.59 1.22
N TYR A 488 -7.83 29.43 1.38
CA TYR A 488 -8.95 28.99 0.56
C TYR A 488 -10.24 28.93 1.38
N GLU A 489 -11.33 29.47 0.81
CA GLU A 489 -12.65 29.40 1.44
C GLU A 489 -13.23 27.98 1.44
N GLN A 490 -12.92 27.18 0.43
CA GLN A 490 -13.38 25.81 0.29
C GLN A 490 -12.39 24.83 0.92
N CYS A 491 -12.91 23.77 1.54
CA CYS A 491 -12.11 22.64 2.01
C CYS A 491 -12.01 21.56 0.95
N TYR A 492 -10.87 20.86 0.94
CA TYR A 492 -10.64 19.75 0.01
C TYR A 492 -11.42 18.50 0.40
N HIS A 493 -11.36 18.09 1.67
CA HIS A 493 -12.09 16.93 2.19
C HIS A 493 -13.42 17.31 2.83
N ARG A 494 -14.35 16.33 2.94
CA ARG A 494 -15.67 16.54 3.52
C ARG A 494 -16.19 15.34 4.30
N ASN A 495 -17.06 15.61 5.30
CA ASN A 495 -17.89 14.65 6.01
C ASN A 495 -17.12 13.44 6.57
N ILE A 496 -16.23 13.66 7.52
CA ILE A 496 -15.45 12.63 8.19
C ILE A 496 -16.05 12.42 9.59
N SER A 497 -16.61 11.23 9.85
CA SER A 497 -17.21 10.84 11.10
C SER A 497 -16.37 9.79 11.82
N ILE A 498 -15.99 10.06 13.07
CA ILE A 498 -15.15 9.22 13.93
C ILE A 498 -15.96 8.95 15.18
N GLU A 499 -16.60 7.78 15.26
CA GLU A 499 -17.64 7.52 16.26
C GLU A 499 -17.46 6.16 16.95
N ASN A 500 -17.70 6.13 18.27
CA ASN A 500 -17.70 4.87 19.04
C ASN A 500 -16.40 4.07 18.94
N ASN A 501 -15.25 4.72 18.70
CA ASN A 501 -13.96 4.04 18.66
C ASN A 501 -13.31 4.04 20.04
N ARG A 502 -12.42 3.06 20.26
CA ARG A 502 -11.54 3.01 21.41
C ARG A 502 -10.12 3.33 20.97
N PHE A 503 -9.52 4.35 21.58
CA PHE A 503 -8.14 4.76 21.39
C PHE A 503 -7.34 4.46 22.65
N VAL A 504 -6.39 3.56 22.56
CA VAL A 504 -5.37 3.33 23.59
C VAL A 504 -4.07 3.90 23.06
N THR A 505 -3.53 4.94 23.68
CA THR A 505 -2.41 5.69 23.11
C THR A 505 -1.39 6.12 24.17
N PHE A 506 -0.12 6.06 23.81
CA PHE A 506 1.00 6.51 24.64
C PHE A 506 1.28 8.02 24.47
N ASP A 507 0.76 8.66 23.42
CA ASP A 507 0.97 10.08 23.12
C ASP A 507 -0.37 10.82 22.98
N VAL A 508 -0.30 12.14 22.90
CA VAL A 508 -1.47 13.04 22.95
C VAL A 508 -2.27 13.02 21.63
N GLY A 509 -1.62 12.90 20.47
CA GLY A 509 -2.24 13.16 19.17
C GLY A 509 -3.24 12.09 18.72
N ILE A 510 -4.54 12.40 18.76
CA ILE A 510 -5.62 11.51 18.28
C ILE A 510 -6.04 11.88 16.86
N VAL A 511 -6.33 13.18 16.60
CA VAL A 511 -6.74 13.66 15.27
C VAL A 511 -5.93 14.88 14.89
N SER A 512 -5.27 14.82 13.76
CA SER A 512 -4.72 15.98 13.05
C SER A 512 -5.54 16.19 11.78
N GLY A 513 -6.07 17.39 11.55
CA GLY A 513 -6.97 17.65 10.42
C GLY A 513 -6.67 18.93 9.67
N HIS A 514 -6.48 18.83 8.35
CA HIS A 514 -6.30 19.96 7.46
C HIS A 514 -7.36 19.98 6.36
N SER A 515 -7.95 21.16 6.09
CA SER A 515 -8.85 21.42 4.96
C SER A 515 -10.03 20.43 4.89
N VAL A 516 -10.84 20.38 5.97
CA VAL A 516 -12.00 19.49 6.08
C VAL A 516 -13.26 20.28 6.41
N ASP A 517 -14.32 20.04 5.64
CA ASP A 517 -15.67 20.53 5.93
C ASP A 517 -16.54 19.40 6.48
N GLY A 518 -16.85 19.44 7.75
CA GLY A 518 -17.64 18.42 8.46
C GLY A 518 -16.78 17.33 9.12
N ILE A 519 -16.32 17.59 10.36
CA ILE A 519 -15.69 16.59 11.21
C ILE A 519 -16.60 16.30 12.39
N ARG A 520 -16.89 15.02 12.62
CA ARG A 520 -17.62 14.55 13.82
C ARG A 520 -16.72 13.59 14.60
N PHE A 521 -16.41 13.96 15.84
CA PHE A 521 -15.67 13.11 16.79
C PHE A 521 -16.54 12.88 18.01
N VAL A 522 -17.27 11.75 18.04
CA VAL A 522 -18.40 11.54 18.97
C VAL A 522 -18.37 10.16 19.60
N ASN A 523 -18.69 10.07 20.89
CA ASN A 523 -18.79 8.81 21.67
C ASN A 523 -17.52 7.94 21.63
N ASN A 524 -16.34 8.53 21.46
CA ASN A 524 -15.10 7.78 21.51
C ASN A 524 -14.58 7.64 22.94
N VAL A 525 -13.87 6.55 23.21
CA VAL A 525 -13.18 6.30 24.49
C VAL A 525 -11.68 6.42 24.26
N ILE A 526 -11.02 7.32 24.99
CA ILE A 526 -9.60 7.56 24.94
C ILE A 526 -8.95 7.11 26.25
N GLU A 527 -7.99 6.23 26.16
CA GLU A 527 -7.24 5.68 27.28
C GLU A 527 -5.74 5.90 27.07
N THR A 528 -4.99 6.11 28.16
CA THR A 528 -3.54 6.23 28.12
C THR A 528 -2.88 4.86 28.22
N SER A 529 -1.74 4.72 27.54
CA SER A 529 -0.85 3.57 27.58
C SER A 529 0.56 4.00 28.02
N ASP A 530 1.28 3.11 28.69
CA ASP A 530 2.68 3.30 29.07
C ASP A 530 3.64 2.49 28.17
N SER A 531 3.18 2.08 26.98
CA SER A 531 3.95 1.21 26.08
C SER A 531 5.21 1.89 25.53
N TYR A 532 5.16 3.21 25.32
CA TYR A 532 6.24 4.01 24.77
C TYR A 532 6.32 5.40 25.44
N PRO A 533 7.50 6.03 25.50
CA PRO A 533 7.60 7.45 25.85
C PRO A 533 6.89 8.32 24.79
N PRO A 534 6.20 9.41 25.19
CA PRO A 534 5.56 10.31 24.22
C PRO A 534 6.55 11.00 23.28
N HIS A 535 6.14 11.22 22.03
CA HIS A 535 6.89 12.00 21.04
C HIS A 535 6.69 13.51 21.20
N HIS A 536 5.53 13.91 21.73
CA HIS A 536 5.10 15.31 21.86
C HIS A 536 5.05 16.09 20.53
N VAL A 537 4.67 15.44 19.44
CA VAL A 537 4.50 16.06 18.12
C VAL A 537 3.33 17.04 18.13
N MET A 538 2.26 16.68 18.83
CA MET A 538 1.08 17.50 19.04
C MET A 538 1.00 17.98 20.50
N LYS A 539 0.44 19.17 20.69
CA LYS A 539 0.14 19.70 22.03
C LYS A 539 -1.19 19.21 22.56
N TYR A 540 -2.12 18.95 21.67
CA TYR A 540 -3.52 18.69 21.99
C TYR A 540 -3.99 17.39 21.32
N PRO A 541 -4.98 16.71 21.89
CA PRO A 541 -5.54 15.49 21.29
C PRO A 541 -6.10 15.69 19.89
N ILE A 542 -6.66 16.86 19.61
CA ILE A 542 -7.22 17.22 18.32
C ILE A 542 -6.63 18.57 17.90
N GLU A 543 -5.95 18.61 16.77
CA GLU A 543 -5.43 19.82 16.14
C GLU A 543 -6.01 19.95 14.73
N LEU A 544 -6.67 21.09 14.45
CA LEU A 544 -7.35 21.34 13.19
C LEU A 544 -6.85 22.64 12.55
N LYS A 545 -6.69 22.63 11.22
CA LYS A 545 -6.28 23.79 10.42
C LYS A 545 -7.20 23.91 9.20
N ALA A 546 -7.80 25.09 8.98
CA ALA A 546 -8.74 25.34 7.89
C ALA A 546 -9.88 24.29 7.83
N CYS A 547 -10.45 23.95 8.99
CA CYS A 547 -11.59 23.03 9.10
C CYS A 547 -12.87 23.79 9.45
N LYS A 548 -14.02 23.30 8.97
CA LYS A 548 -15.34 23.88 9.19
C LYS A 548 -16.32 22.82 9.69
N ASN A 549 -17.44 23.24 10.30
CA ASN A 549 -18.53 22.36 10.73
C ASN A 549 -18.04 21.19 11.61
N VAL A 550 -17.26 21.51 12.64
CA VAL A 550 -16.66 20.53 13.55
C VAL A 550 -17.59 20.29 14.75
N THR A 551 -17.83 19.02 15.07
CA THR A 551 -18.58 18.58 16.27
C THR A 551 -17.72 17.62 17.09
N ILE A 552 -17.50 17.95 18.37
CA ILE A 552 -16.79 17.09 19.33
C ILE A 552 -17.71 16.95 20.54
N SER A 553 -18.26 15.76 20.79
CA SER A 553 -19.21 15.53 21.91
C SER A 553 -19.15 14.12 22.46
N ASP A 554 -19.59 13.97 23.69
CA ASP A 554 -19.83 12.68 24.36
C ASP A 554 -18.61 11.73 24.40
N ASN A 555 -17.39 12.27 24.30
CA ASN A 555 -16.17 11.47 24.36
C ASN A 555 -15.68 11.29 25.79
N GLN A 556 -15.16 10.11 26.10
CA GLN A 556 -14.54 9.81 27.39
C GLN A 556 -13.04 10.04 27.27
N TRP A 557 -12.54 11.06 27.98
CA TRP A 557 -11.13 11.42 28.01
C TRP A 557 -10.46 10.89 29.29
N PRO A 558 -9.14 10.62 29.29
CA PRO A 558 -8.41 10.33 30.52
C PRO A 558 -8.56 11.47 31.54
N ASN A 559 -8.62 11.18 32.83
CA ASN A 559 -8.96 12.12 33.92
C ASN A 559 -8.12 13.41 34.00
N ASP A 560 -6.95 13.47 33.39
CA ASP A 560 -6.02 14.62 33.41
C ASP A 560 -6.01 15.45 32.11
N SER A 561 -6.75 15.09 31.09
CA SER A 561 -6.78 15.82 29.81
C SER A 561 -7.72 17.04 29.88
N LYS A 562 -7.29 18.07 30.59
CA LYS A 562 -7.92 19.39 30.56
C LYS A 562 -7.42 20.17 29.36
N ALA A 563 -8.01 20.10 28.26
CA ALA A 563 -7.97 21.05 27.16
C ALA A 563 -7.89 20.37 25.81
N ILE A 564 -9.01 20.27 25.16
CA ILE A 564 -9.07 20.25 23.71
C ILE A 564 -8.58 21.63 23.27
N GLY A 565 -7.33 21.73 22.88
CA GLY A 565 -6.79 22.92 22.26
C GLY A 565 -7.06 22.85 20.78
N LEU A 566 -7.76 23.81 20.28
CA LEU A 566 -8.08 23.94 18.87
C LEU A 566 -7.22 25.05 18.31
N VAL A 567 -6.32 24.68 17.41
CA VAL A 567 -5.50 25.66 16.71
C VAL A 567 -6.22 26.07 15.43
N ASN A 568 -6.68 27.34 15.43
CA ASN A 568 -7.14 28.22 14.34
C ASN A 568 -8.46 27.98 13.61
N ASP A 569 -9.29 29.05 13.64
CA ASP A 569 -10.31 29.52 12.67
C ASP A 569 -11.39 28.51 12.21
N SER A 570 -11.80 27.62 13.08
CA SER A 570 -12.90 26.70 12.80
C SER A 570 -14.15 27.09 13.60
N GLU A 571 -15.29 27.10 12.96
CA GLU A 571 -16.58 27.11 13.68
C GLU A 571 -16.75 25.75 14.39
N ILE A 572 -16.52 25.74 15.70
CA ILE A 572 -16.46 24.50 16.48
C ILE A 572 -17.57 24.48 17.51
N LYS A 573 -18.33 23.38 17.52
CA LYS A 573 -19.27 23.04 18.59
C LYS A 573 -18.65 21.96 19.48
N ILE A 574 -18.31 22.34 20.72
CA ILE A 574 -17.89 21.41 21.78
C ILE A 574 -19.06 21.30 22.76
N THR A 575 -19.59 20.10 22.95
CA THR A 575 -20.64 19.82 23.92
C THR A 575 -20.27 18.64 24.80
#